data_4906ab248e8cc53d58c1613801e5637f
#
_entry.id   4906ab248e8cc53d58c1613801e5637f
#
_cell.length_a   1.000
_cell.length_b   1.000
_cell.length_c   1.000
_cell.angle_alpha   90.00
_cell.angle_beta   90.00
_cell.angle_gamma   90.00
#
_symmetry.space_group_name_H-M   'P 1'
#
loop_
_entity.id
_entity.type
_entity.pdbx_description
1 polymer ?
#
loop_
_entity_poly.entity_id
_entity_poly.type
_entity_poly.pdbx_seq_one_letter_code
_entity_poly.pdbx_strand_id
1 'polypeptide(L)'
;MKIQKNRTSLITCAMRNVAKGVADLDAEVSEAIDFVRYYPSALKYFRDHYPEISFKKKGIVLVISPWNFPMAIPTGGLVAALTTGNRVIIKPSPYSLLSTWKIVKLFWESGVPASSLQLVPCEDKDARLLTQNPMINHVIFTGSANTADKILTDRPNLDFSGETSGKNFFIITDTADKELAIKHLIESAFGYNGQKCSAASIAILTKEVFFDPKFKRQLKDSVESLPVGGLQFHPENKITPLITSPKKELLRALTELEPEEQWLVKSEKYKLINLWSPGVKWNVQPGSFTHLNEFFGPVLGIMKANNLQHACRLANQTEYGLTAGLHSLDEGEINYFLETIQAGNLYVNNKTTGAVVGRQPFGGIKNSRRGTGGKAGGVNYILQFMKFEQKEGSAQIMDRFNLPSSPIDSLITLWQKVDWANESSFPGFADEIQRTLQGIKSCHYQNLNYFSKEQSSSRSQLVIGQKNTSRYRKVGKYTIRVCPEDPVSDILLRLLAGLIAGNKVSISIPEQMRENKTVCFLKSHFLQPVKNKFSLEFENDEELRTKILENKINRLAYTHPKKIPDNIYKAVAQVNVPIFRYKPLVEGRFLMLEQFNEQCVTYTYHRYGNLDLKQFEKQTHQNG
;
A
#
# COMPACT_ATOMS: atom_id res chain seq x y z
N MET A 1 -11.96 20.75 -18.04
CA MET A 1 -12.14 20.22 -16.69
C MET A 1 -12.14 21.34 -15.66
N LYS A 2 -13.14 21.42 -14.70
CA LYS A 2 -13.25 22.54 -13.76
C LYS A 2 -12.08 22.68 -12.80
N ILE A 3 -11.48 21.57 -12.29
CA ILE A 3 -10.31 21.62 -11.42
C ILE A 3 -9.17 22.39 -12.11
N GLN A 4 -8.85 22.09 -13.36
CA GLN A 4 -7.80 22.78 -14.09
C GLN A 4 -8.07 24.27 -14.30
N LYS A 5 -9.31 24.64 -14.59
CA LYS A 5 -9.72 26.05 -14.76
C LYS A 5 -9.62 26.84 -13.46
N ASN A 6 -9.74 26.17 -12.31
CA ASN A 6 -9.68 26.77 -10.97
C ASN A 6 -8.32 26.60 -10.29
N ARG A 7 -7.26 26.17 -11.02
CA ARG A 7 -5.94 25.83 -10.50
C ARG A 7 -5.37 26.88 -9.55
N THR A 8 -5.24 28.12 -10.00
CA THR A 8 -4.71 29.23 -9.19
C THR A 8 -5.52 29.44 -7.92
N SER A 9 -6.85 29.44 -8.00
CA SER A 9 -7.73 29.61 -6.83
C SER A 9 -7.60 28.48 -5.81
N LEU A 10 -7.39 27.24 -6.27
CA LEU A 10 -7.17 26.07 -5.42
C LEU A 10 -5.81 26.17 -4.73
N ILE A 11 -4.74 26.47 -5.47
CA ILE A 11 -3.38 26.66 -4.93
C ILE A 11 -3.38 27.76 -3.88
N THR A 12 -3.90 28.95 -4.20
CA THR A 12 -3.94 30.09 -3.25
C THR A 12 -4.71 29.75 -1.97
N CYS A 13 -5.82 29.02 -2.11
CA CYS A 13 -6.60 28.58 -0.95
C CYS A 13 -5.80 27.64 -0.06
N ALA A 14 -5.17 26.61 -0.65
CA ALA A 14 -4.42 25.62 0.11
C ALA A 14 -3.13 26.20 0.72
N MET A 15 -2.44 27.13 0.04
CA MET A 15 -1.33 27.88 0.64
C MET A 15 -1.71 28.53 1.97
N ARG A 16 -2.87 29.20 1.99
CA ARG A 16 -3.37 29.88 3.19
C ARG A 16 -3.86 28.92 4.27
N ASN A 17 -4.43 27.78 3.88
CA ASN A 17 -4.95 26.81 4.83
C ASN A 17 -3.85 26.01 5.54
N VAL A 18 -2.85 25.53 4.78
CA VAL A 18 -1.92 24.51 5.27
C VAL A 18 -0.45 24.91 5.12
N ALA A 19 -0.15 26.17 4.77
CA ALA A 19 1.20 26.72 4.61
C ALA A 19 2.12 25.88 3.68
N LYS A 20 1.56 25.26 2.62
CA LYS A 20 2.27 24.42 1.67
C LYS A 20 2.72 25.25 0.46
N GLY A 21 3.94 25.04 -0.02
CA GLY A 21 4.53 25.83 -1.11
C GLY A 21 3.84 25.65 -2.45
N VAL A 22 3.94 26.65 -3.33
CA VAL A 22 3.27 26.70 -4.65
C VAL A 22 3.63 25.49 -5.50
N ALA A 23 4.92 25.10 -5.58
CA ALA A 23 5.37 23.99 -6.42
C ALA A 23 4.76 22.64 -5.97
N ASP A 24 4.68 22.40 -4.66
CA ASP A 24 4.05 21.20 -4.11
C ASP A 24 2.54 21.20 -4.37
N LEU A 25 1.87 22.36 -4.25
CA LEU A 25 0.42 22.49 -4.48
C LEU A 25 0.05 22.40 -5.97
N ASP A 26 0.91 22.88 -6.85
CA ASP A 26 0.73 22.75 -8.29
C ASP A 26 0.79 21.29 -8.74
N ALA A 27 1.78 20.55 -8.22
CA ALA A 27 1.85 19.10 -8.41
C ALA A 27 0.60 18.38 -7.85
N GLU A 28 0.12 18.81 -6.68
CA GLU A 28 -1.06 18.23 -6.03
C GLU A 28 -2.36 18.46 -6.82
N VAL A 29 -2.55 19.63 -7.43
CA VAL A 29 -3.69 19.87 -8.33
C VAL A 29 -3.60 18.98 -9.56
N SER A 30 -2.40 18.75 -10.09
CA SER A 30 -2.19 17.83 -11.21
C SER A 30 -2.54 16.40 -10.82
N GLU A 31 -2.11 15.94 -9.65
CA GLU A 31 -2.45 14.62 -9.10
C GLU A 31 -3.96 14.45 -8.92
N ALA A 32 -4.66 15.47 -8.41
CA ALA A 32 -6.12 15.46 -8.32
C ALA A 32 -6.80 15.30 -9.69
N ILE A 33 -6.28 15.95 -10.73
CA ILE A 33 -6.76 15.81 -12.11
C ILE A 33 -6.50 14.39 -12.63
N ASP A 34 -5.34 13.83 -12.33
CA ASP A 34 -4.97 12.50 -12.78
C ASP A 34 -5.86 11.43 -12.13
N PHE A 35 -6.20 11.51 -10.86
CA PHE A 35 -7.18 10.62 -10.23
C PHE A 35 -8.54 10.66 -10.92
N VAL A 36 -9.03 11.87 -11.26
CA VAL A 36 -10.33 12.03 -11.97
C VAL A 36 -10.34 11.36 -13.34
N ARG A 37 -9.19 11.29 -14.01
CA ARG A 37 -9.05 10.62 -15.32
C ARG A 37 -8.80 9.14 -15.18
N TYR A 38 -7.97 8.75 -14.22
CA TYR A 38 -7.42 7.40 -14.13
C TYR A 38 -8.44 6.37 -13.63
N TYR A 39 -9.18 6.66 -12.55
CA TYR A 39 -10.08 5.66 -11.99
C TYR A 39 -11.26 5.27 -12.89
N PRO A 40 -11.91 6.18 -13.62
CA PRO A 40 -12.90 5.77 -14.62
C PRO A 40 -12.31 4.86 -15.72
N SER A 41 -11.08 5.15 -16.16
CA SER A 41 -10.37 4.33 -17.15
C SER A 41 -10.03 2.95 -16.57
N ALA A 42 -9.64 2.87 -15.30
CA ALA A 42 -9.38 1.61 -14.61
C ALA A 42 -10.67 0.76 -14.48
N LEU A 43 -11.82 1.37 -14.16
CA LEU A 43 -13.10 0.64 -14.13
C LEU A 43 -13.49 0.13 -15.50
N LYS A 44 -13.33 0.96 -16.55
CA LYS A 44 -13.57 0.55 -17.93
C LYS A 44 -12.70 -0.65 -18.29
N TYR A 45 -11.40 -0.61 -17.98
CA TYR A 45 -10.47 -1.73 -18.19
C TYR A 45 -11.01 -3.03 -17.58
N PHE A 46 -11.43 -3.02 -16.30
CA PHE A 46 -11.96 -4.24 -15.68
C PHE A 46 -13.25 -4.75 -16.32
N ARG A 47 -14.17 -3.84 -16.69
CA ARG A 47 -15.43 -4.23 -17.36
C ARG A 47 -15.20 -4.83 -18.75
N ASP A 48 -14.23 -4.27 -19.49
CA ASP A 48 -13.93 -4.72 -20.84
C ASP A 48 -13.18 -6.06 -20.86
N HIS A 49 -12.28 -6.29 -19.88
CA HIS A 49 -11.41 -7.48 -19.85
C HIS A 49 -11.99 -8.64 -19.02
N TYR A 50 -12.97 -8.38 -18.16
CA TYR A 50 -13.60 -9.37 -17.29
C TYR A 50 -15.13 -9.28 -17.37
N PRO A 51 -15.71 -9.47 -18.57
CA PRO A 51 -17.15 -9.32 -18.80
C PRO A 51 -18.00 -10.34 -18.03
N GLU A 52 -17.41 -11.48 -17.62
CA GLU A 52 -18.02 -12.52 -16.80
C GLU A 52 -18.15 -12.14 -15.32
N ILE A 53 -17.50 -11.05 -14.90
CA ILE A 53 -17.61 -10.57 -13.52
C ILE A 53 -18.62 -9.43 -13.42
N SER A 54 -19.52 -9.54 -12.46
CA SER A 54 -20.42 -8.46 -12.06
C SER A 54 -19.76 -7.61 -10.98
N PHE A 55 -19.58 -6.32 -11.27
CA PHE A 55 -19.02 -5.33 -10.35
C PHE A 55 -20.16 -4.54 -9.70
N LYS A 56 -20.39 -4.75 -8.41
CA LYS A 56 -21.48 -4.11 -7.65
C LYS A 56 -20.90 -3.13 -6.62
N LYS A 57 -21.58 -2.00 -6.42
CA LYS A 57 -21.23 -1.03 -5.37
C LYS A 57 -21.31 -1.66 -3.97
N LYS A 58 -20.50 -1.19 -3.04
CA LYS A 58 -20.62 -1.55 -1.61
C LYS A 58 -21.76 -0.81 -0.90
N GLY A 59 -22.01 0.45 -1.26
CA GLY A 59 -23.06 1.28 -0.67
C GLY A 59 -22.60 2.69 -0.33
N ILE A 60 -22.50 3.04 0.95
CA ILE A 60 -22.00 4.33 1.42
C ILE A 60 -20.54 4.18 1.82
N VAL A 61 -19.66 4.99 1.22
CA VAL A 61 -18.24 5.06 1.51
C VAL A 61 -17.93 6.38 2.24
N LEU A 62 -17.31 6.27 3.42
CA LEU A 62 -16.83 7.42 4.17
C LEU A 62 -15.35 7.67 3.84
N VAL A 63 -15.03 8.84 3.33
CA VAL A 63 -13.65 9.27 3.05
C VAL A 63 -13.20 10.21 4.17
N ILE A 64 -12.18 9.79 4.94
CA ILE A 64 -11.55 10.60 5.98
C ILE A 64 -10.17 11.01 5.47
N SER A 65 -10.00 12.30 5.15
CA SER A 65 -8.81 12.81 4.50
C SER A 65 -7.96 13.71 5.41
N PRO A 66 -6.62 13.68 5.24
CA PRO A 66 -5.69 14.46 6.04
C PRO A 66 -5.61 15.91 5.56
N TRP A 67 -4.85 16.71 6.28
CA TRP A 67 -4.62 18.12 5.96
C TRP A 67 -3.41 18.37 5.04
N ASN A 68 -2.42 17.47 5.03
CA ASN A 68 -1.13 17.70 4.37
C ASN A 68 -1.17 17.55 2.83
N PHE A 69 -2.19 16.89 2.30
CA PHE A 69 -2.56 16.86 0.88
C PHE A 69 -4.04 17.20 0.75
N PRO A 70 -4.41 18.47 0.92
CA PRO A 70 -5.81 18.90 1.09
C PRO A 70 -6.67 18.80 -0.16
N MET A 71 -6.07 18.51 -1.32
CA MET A 71 -6.76 18.42 -2.60
C MET A 71 -6.64 17.04 -3.25
N ALA A 72 -5.45 16.49 -3.38
CA ALA A 72 -5.23 15.22 -4.09
C ALA A 72 -5.81 14.02 -3.33
N ILE A 73 -5.48 13.84 -2.05
CA ILE A 73 -5.95 12.68 -1.28
C ILE A 73 -7.48 12.64 -1.16
N PRO A 74 -8.18 13.73 -0.76
CA PRO A 74 -9.63 13.73 -0.77
C PRO A 74 -10.22 13.46 -2.15
N THR A 75 -9.64 14.03 -3.23
CA THR A 75 -10.08 13.76 -4.60
C THR A 75 -9.90 12.30 -4.99
N GLY A 76 -8.73 11.71 -4.69
CA GLY A 76 -8.46 10.31 -4.97
C GLY A 76 -9.48 9.37 -4.32
N GLY A 77 -9.76 9.53 -3.03
CA GLY A 77 -10.73 8.72 -2.30
C GLY A 77 -12.15 8.87 -2.82
N LEU A 78 -12.61 10.13 -2.99
CA LEU A 78 -13.98 10.38 -3.46
C LEU A 78 -14.20 9.90 -4.89
N VAL A 79 -13.23 10.09 -5.81
CA VAL A 79 -13.36 9.66 -7.20
C VAL A 79 -13.35 8.15 -7.32
N ALA A 80 -12.47 7.46 -6.59
CA ALA A 80 -12.43 6.01 -6.57
C ALA A 80 -13.78 5.40 -6.12
N ALA A 81 -14.37 5.96 -5.07
CA ALA A 81 -15.67 5.51 -4.55
C ALA A 81 -16.84 5.87 -5.48
N LEU A 82 -16.89 7.10 -6.02
CA LEU A 82 -17.95 7.52 -6.96
C LEU A 82 -17.90 6.73 -8.26
N THR A 83 -16.70 6.53 -8.83
CA THR A 83 -16.51 5.77 -10.08
C THR A 83 -17.06 4.35 -9.95
N THR A 84 -16.96 3.74 -8.78
CA THR A 84 -17.46 2.39 -8.49
C THR A 84 -18.96 2.36 -8.09
N GLY A 85 -19.66 3.50 -8.25
CA GLY A 85 -21.11 3.61 -8.05
C GLY A 85 -21.55 3.79 -6.60
N ASN A 86 -20.62 4.00 -5.67
CA ASN A 86 -20.96 4.25 -4.27
C ASN A 86 -21.42 5.69 -4.04
N ARG A 87 -22.15 5.91 -2.95
CA ARG A 87 -22.37 7.23 -2.37
C ARG A 87 -21.21 7.57 -1.45
N VAL A 88 -20.82 8.84 -1.44
CA VAL A 88 -19.64 9.28 -0.69
C VAL A 88 -20.03 10.31 0.36
N ILE A 89 -19.59 10.09 1.57
CA ILE A 89 -19.50 11.10 2.62
C ILE A 89 -18.02 11.42 2.80
N ILE A 90 -17.64 12.70 2.67
CA ILE A 90 -16.26 13.11 2.91
C ILE A 90 -16.16 13.95 4.18
N LYS A 91 -15.30 13.50 5.09
CA LYS A 91 -14.90 14.21 6.31
C LYS A 91 -13.44 14.66 6.17
N PRO A 92 -13.18 15.93 5.79
CA PRO A 92 -11.83 16.45 5.75
C PRO A 92 -11.28 16.73 7.15
N SER A 93 -9.96 16.87 7.24
CA SER A 93 -9.35 17.46 8.44
C SER A 93 -9.86 18.89 8.65
N PRO A 94 -10.12 19.33 9.89
CA PRO A 94 -10.50 20.72 10.18
C PRO A 94 -9.52 21.74 9.60
N TYR A 95 -8.22 21.44 9.58
CA TYR A 95 -7.17 22.32 9.06
C TYR A 95 -7.21 22.52 7.53
N SER A 96 -7.86 21.63 6.80
CA SER A 96 -7.94 21.68 5.33
C SER A 96 -9.38 21.79 4.79
N LEU A 97 -10.34 22.10 5.66
CA LEU A 97 -11.76 22.11 5.33
C LEU A 97 -12.07 22.97 4.10
N LEU A 98 -11.57 24.20 4.05
CA LEU A 98 -11.87 25.11 2.94
C LEU A 98 -11.30 24.63 1.60
N SER A 99 -10.10 24.05 1.59
CA SER A 99 -9.48 23.51 0.39
C SER A 99 -10.27 22.30 -0.14
N THR A 100 -10.66 21.38 0.76
CA THR A 100 -11.48 20.23 0.39
C THR A 100 -12.89 20.64 -0.03
N TRP A 101 -13.49 21.62 0.66
CA TRP A 101 -14.80 22.16 0.26
C TRP A 101 -14.77 22.72 -1.17
N LYS A 102 -13.73 23.48 -1.54
CA LYS A 102 -13.58 23.99 -2.92
C LYS A 102 -13.54 22.84 -3.94
N ILE A 103 -12.82 21.76 -3.67
CA ILE A 103 -12.80 20.58 -4.53
C ILE A 103 -14.21 19.98 -4.65
N VAL A 104 -14.88 19.71 -3.53
CA VAL A 104 -16.23 19.13 -3.52
C VAL A 104 -17.24 20.01 -4.27
N LYS A 105 -17.17 21.35 -4.08
CA LYS A 105 -17.98 22.32 -4.81
C LYS A 105 -17.83 22.17 -6.34
N LEU A 106 -16.59 21.97 -6.83
CA LEU A 106 -16.35 21.76 -8.27
C LEU A 106 -16.98 20.46 -8.78
N PHE A 107 -17.09 19.42 -7.96
CA PHE A 107 -17.84 18.20 -8.32
C PHE A 107 -19.33 18.47 -8.41
N TRP A 108 -19.95 19.15 -7.44
CA TRP A 108 -21.36 19.53 -7.48
C TRP A 108 -21.67 20.41 -8.70
N GLU A 109 -20.87 21.43 -8.95
CA GLU A 109 -20.98 22.29 -10.14
C GLU A 109 -20.72 21.55 -11.46
N SER A 110 -20.11 20.36 -11.42
CA SER A 110 -19.92 19.50 -12.59
C SER A 110 -21.04 18.50 -12.77
N GLY A 111 -22.11 18.56 -11.95
CA GLY A 111 -23.31 17.74 -12.06
C GLY A 111 -23.32 16.50 -11.16
N VAL A 112 -22.35 16.34 -10.24
CA VAL A 112 -22.43 15.28 -9.23
C VAL A 112 -23.52 15.65 -8.22
N PRO A 113 -24.58 14.84 -8.05
CA PRO A 113 -25.68 15.17 -7.14
C PRO A 113 -25.22 15.23 -5.68
N ALA A 114 -25.75 16.15 -4.88
CA ALA A 114 -25.49 16.22 -3.45
C ALA A 114 -25.90 14.94 -2.70
N SER A 115 -26.89 14.21 -3.21
CA SER A 115 -27.29 12.88 -2.71
C SER A 115 -26.24 11.80 -2.93
N SER A 116 -25.29 12.00 -3.83
CA SER A 116 -24.20 11.07 -4.14
C SER A 116 -22.87 11.48 -3.50
N LEU A 117 -22.68 12.77 -3.19
CA LEU A 117 -21.48 13.31 -2.56
C LEU A 117 -21.87 14.33 -1.50
N GLN A 118 -21.59 14.02 -0.24
CA GLN A 118 -21.84 14.90 0.90
C GLN A 118 -20.52 15.26 1.58
N LEU A 119 -20.36 16.52 1.98
CA LEU A 119 -19.25 16.98 2.81
C LEU A 119 -19.77 17.21 4.23
N VAL A 120 -19.14 16.55 5.19
CA VAL A 120 -19.48 16.66 6.62
C VAL A 120 -18.30 17.26 7.38
N PRO A 121 -18.33 18.58 7.66
CA PRO A 121 -17.35 19.21 8.53
C PRO A 121 -17.66 18.83 9.98
N CYS A 122 -16.75 18.14 10.62
CA CYS A 122 -16.86 17.85 12.05
C CYS A 122 -15.48 17.72 12.70
N GLU A 123 -15.44 17.90 14.00
CA GLU A 123 -14.24 17.63 14.79
C GLU A 123 -13.97 16.12 14.92
N ASP A 124 -12.75 15.78 15.31
CA ASP A 124 -12.34 14.36 15.39
C ASP A 124 -13.15 13.56 16.44
N LYS A 125 -13.61 14.23 17.52
CA LYS A 125 -14.49 13.60 18.53
C LYS A 125 -15.83 13.14 17.93
N ASP A 126 -16.39 13.91 16.98
CA ASP A 126 -17.69 13.64 16.35
C ASP A 126 -17.56 12.67 15.17
N ALA A 127 -16.35 12.55 14.58
CA ALA A 127 -16.07 11.62 13.51
C ALA A 127 -16.31 10.14 13.90
N ARG A 128 -16.23 9.84 15.21
CA ARG A 128 -16.56 8.53 15.75
C ARG A 128 -18.01 8.13 15.46
N LEU A 129 -18.95 9.06 15.52
CA LEU A 129 -20.36 8.81 15.20
C LEU A 129 -20.53 8.37 13.74
N LEU A 130 -19.72 8.91 12.81
CA LEU A 130 -19.74 8.49 11.41
C LEU A 130 -19.17 7.08 11.25
N THR A 131 -18.01 6.78 11.84
CA THR A 131 -17.34 5.48 11.67
C THR A 131 -18.11 4.33 12.34
N GLN A 132 -18.83 4.60 13.43
CA GLN A 132 -19.67 3.64 14.12
C GLN A 132 -21.04 3.41 13.46
N ASN A 133 -21.48 4.31 12.58
CA ASN A 133 -22.78 4.21 11.95
C ASN A 133 -22.86 2.97 11.05
N PRO A 134 -23.82 2.04 11.27
CA PRO A 134 -23.93 0.80 10.49
C PRO A 134 -24.24 1.02 9.00
N MET A 135 -24.76 2.17 8.61
CA MET A 135 -24.99 2.52 7.20
C MET A 135 -23.69 2.75 6.42
N ILE A 136 -22.57 3.03 7.09
CA ILE A 136 -21.26 3.13 6.43
C ILE A 136 -20.78 1.73 6.10
N ASN A 137 -20.63 1.44 4.81
CA ASN A 137 -20.23 0.14 4.30
C ASN A 137 -18.71 0.00 4.11
N HIS A 138 -18.00 1.13 3.93
CA HIS A 138 -16.55 1.14 3.76
C HIS A 138 -15.96 2.47 4.20
N VAL A 139 -14.77 2.45 4.78
CA VAL A 139 -14.01 3.67 5.12
C VAL A 139 -12.71 3.71 4.31
N ILE A 140 -12.48 4.83 3.62
CA ILE A 140 -11.20 5.21 3.04
C ILE A 140 -10.56 6.20 4.01
N PHE A 141 -9.42 5.84 4.58
CA PHE A 141 -8.75 6.61 5.63
C PHE A 141 -7.31 6.95 5.24
N THR A 142 -6.90 8.18 5.46
CA THR A 142 -5.49 8.57 5.43
C THR A 142 -5.18 9.41 6.67
N GLY A 143 -4.22 8.93 7.49
CA GLY A 143 -3.88 9.59 8.75
C GLY A 143 -2.94 8.76 9.61
N SER A 144 -2.94 8.97 10.93
CA SER A 144 -2.07 8.23 11.85
C SER A 144 -2.55 6.79 12.07
N ALA A 145 -1.61 5.86 12.27
CA ALA A 145 -1.92 4.47 12.62
C ALA A 145 -2.79 4.38 13.90
N ASN A 146 -2.47 5.19 14.91
CA ASN A 146 -3.24 5.24 16.16
C ASN A 146 -4.72 5.63 15.95
N THR A 147 -5.02 6.54 15.00
CA THR A 147 -6.41 6.88 14.68
C THR A 147 -7.12 5.73 13.99
N ALA A 148 -6.46 5.06 13.05
CA ALA A 148 -7.01 3.88 12.38
C ALA A 148 -7.29 2.75 13.37
N ASP A 149 -6.38 2.51 14.33
CA ASP A 149 -6.53 1.48 15.36
C ASP A 149 -7.73 1.78 16.27
N LYS A 150 -7.96 3.03 16.66
CA LYS A 150 -9.15 3.43 17.41
C LYS A 150 -10.44 3.15 16.63
N ILE A 151 -10.49 3.48 15.34
CA ILE A 151 -11.66 3.22 14.49
C ILE A 151 -11.94 1.71 14.41
N LEU A 152 -10.89 0.91 14.20
CA LEU A 152 -11.01 -0.55 14.07
C LEU A 152 -11.24 -1.25 15.42
N THR A 153 -10.81 -0.67 16.53
CA THR A 153 -11.18 -1.15 17.90
C THR A 153 -12.66 -0.94 18.15
N ASP A 154 -13.19 0.22 17.78
CA ASP A 154 -14.62 0.53 17.94
C ASP A 154 -15.52 -0.30 17.02
N ARG A 155 -15.06 -0.61 15.81
CA ARG A 155 -15.80 -1.39 14.80
C ARG A 155 -14.87 -2.35 14.06
N PRO A 156 -14.48 -3.49 14.66
CA PRO A 156 -13.48 -4.40 14.11
C PRO A 156 -13.88 -5.06 12.77
N ASN A 157 -15.18 -5.18 12.52
CA ASN A 157 -15.72 -5.77 11.29
C ASN A 157 -15.93 -4.75 10.15
N LEU A 158 -15.51 -3.51 10.32
CA LEU A 158 -15.61 -2.46 9.29
C LEU A 158 -14.76 -2.81 8.07
N ASP A 159 -15.32 -2.65 6.87
CA ASP A 159 -14.52 -2.64 5.64
C ASP A 159 -13.69 -1.36 5.60
N PHE A 160 -12.38 -1.51 5.61
CA PHE A 160 -11.45 -0.41 5.81
C PHE A 160 -10.28 -0.46 4.82
N SER A 161 -9.97 0.68 4.22
CA SER A 161 -8.78 0.89 3.38
C SER A 161 -8.04 2.09 3.94
N GLY A 162 -6.96 1.84 4.65
CA GLY A 162 -6.18 2.86 5.34
C GLY A 162 -4.74 2.96 4.83
N GLU A 163 -4.32 4.18 4.54
CA GLU A 163 -2.92 4.57 4.43
C GLU A 163 -2.53 5.28 5.73
N THR A 164 -1.62 4.65 6.49
CA THR A 164 -1.38 5.03 7.89
C THR A 164 0.10 5.19 8.15
N SER A 165 0.50 6.29 8.77
CA SER A 165 1.85 6.51 9.31
C SER A 165 3.02 6.00 8.45
N GLY A 166 4.23 6.44 8.70
CA GLY A 166 5.44 5.96 8.03
C GLY A 166 6.69 6.33 8.80
N LYS A 167 7.66 5.40 8.84
CA LYS A 167 9.03 5.67 9.27
C LYS A 167 9.93 5.31 8.11
N ASN A 168 10.20 6.29 7.24
CA ASN A 168 10.81 6.06 5.95
C ASN A 168 12.32 6.19 6.00
N PHE A 169 12.99 5.34 5.25
CA PHE A 169 14.44 5.22 5.23
C PHE A 169 15.04 5.64 3.90
N PHE A 170 16.25 6.19 3.99
CA PHE A 170 17.04 6.59 2.84
C PHE A 170 18.47 6.04 3.00
N ILE A 171 18.81 5.00 2.25
CA ILE A 171 20.11 4.32 2.36
C ILE A 171 21.07 4.94 1.34
N ILE A 172 22.32 5.24 1.76
CA ILE A 172 23.37 5.75 0.89
C ILE A 172 24.60 4.88 1.07
N THR A 173 25.04 4.24 -0.03
CA THR A 173 26.26 3.44 -0.05
C THR A 173 27.45 4.24 -0.56
N ASP A 174 28.62 3.70 -0.42
CA ASP A 174 29.89 4.31 -0.92
C ASP A 174 29.96 4.39 -2.44
N THR A 175 29.23 3.53 -3.15
CA THR A 175 29.11 3.55 -4.63
C THR A 175 28.15 4.63 -5.14
N ALA A 176 27.43 5.34 -4.24
CA ALA A 176 26.45 6.37 -4.63
C ALA A 176 27.09 7.62 -5.26
N ASP A 177 26.36 8.28 -6.16
CA ASP A 177 26.60 9.69 -6.46
C ASP A 177 26.20 10.50 -5.22
N LYS A 178 27.19 10.85 -4.39
CA LYS A 178 26.98 11.44 -3.08
C LYS A 178 26.32 12.81 -3.13
N GLU A 179 26.62 13.62 -4.14
CA GLU A 179 26.02 14.96 -4.29
C GLU A 179 24.55 14.87 -4.67
N LEU A 180 24.21 13.98 -5.60
CA LEU A 180 22.83 13.68 -5.96
C LEU A 180 22.06 13.06 -4.78
N ALA A 181 22.73 12.20 -4.02
CA ALA A 181 22.15 11.57 -2.82
C ALA A 181 21.79 12.61 -1.74
N ILE A 182 22.69 13.58 -1.46
CA ILE A 182 22.42 14.69 -0.53
C ILE A 182 21.22 15.51 -1.01
N LYS A 183 21.19 15.89 -2.28
CA LYS A 183 20.06 16.65 -2.87
C LYS A 183 18.74 15.92 -2.66
N HIS A 184 18.67 14.64 -3.05
CA HIS A 184 17.45 13.85 -2.94
C HIS A 184 17.06 13.56 -1.47
N LEU A 185 18.05 13.37 -0.58
CA LEU A 185 17.81 13.22 0.85
C LEU A 185 17.14 14.46 1.44
N ILE A 186 17.66 15.65 1.14
CA ILE A 186 17.12 16.93 1.64
C ILE A 186 15.70 17.16 1.11
N GLU A 187 15.49 16.96 -0.20
CA GLU A 187 14.15 17.07 -0.79
C GLU A 187 13.16 16.06 -0.17
N SER A 188 13.65 14.85 0.15
CA SER A 188 12.82 13.80 0.77
C SER A 188 12.52 14.08 2.24
N ALA A 189 13.50 14.59 3.00
CA ALA A 189 13.35 14.80 4.44
C ALA A 189 12.61 16.09 4.79
N PHE A 190 12.90 17.18 4.08
CA PHE A 190 12.47 18.52 4.49
C PHE A 190 11.46 19.18 3.56
N GLY A 191 11.11 18.54 2.43
CA GLY A 191 10.02 19.01 1.57
C GLY A 191 8.72 19.15 2.37
N TYR A 192 8.08 20.33 2.32
CA TYR A 192 6.95 20.68 3.14
C TYR A 192 7.21 20.46 4.64
N ASN A 193 8.39 20.83 5.08
CA ASN A 193 8.81 20.75 6.47
C ASN A 193 8.69 19.36 7.10
N GLY A 194 8.94 18.30 6.30
CA GLY A 194 8.83 16.90 6.73
C GLY A 194 7.39 16.43 6.99
N GLN A 195 6.37 17.22 6.66
CA GLN A 195 4.96 16.91 6.88
C GLN A 195 4.34 16.10 5.72
N LYS A 196 5.09 15.16 5.15
CA LYS A 196 4.63 14.21 4.14
C LYS A 196 4.74 12.79 4.69
N CYS A 197 3.73 11.95 4.44
CA CYS A 197 3.76 10.53 4.82
C CYS A 197 4.98 9.80 4.23
N SER A 198 5.45 10.23 3.06
CA SER A 198 6.62 9.69 2.34
C SER A 198 7.94 10.35 2.72
N ALA A 199 7.98 11.33 3.62
CA ALA A 199 9.20 12.03 3.99
C ALA A 199 10.23 11.06 4.61
N ALA A 200 11.49 11.15 4.16
CA ALA A 200 12.58 10.41 4.77
C ALA A 200 12.86 10.97 6.17
N SER A 201 12.80 10.13 7.18
CA SER A 201 13.05 10.53 8.57
C SER A 201 14.33 9.93 9.15
N ILE A 202 14.88 8.92 8.48
CA ILE A 202 16.18 8.31 8.79
C ILE A 202 17.00 8.13 7.51
N ALA A 203 18.24 8.61 7.49
CA ALA A 203 19.23 8.20 6.50
C ALA A 203 20.18 7.18 7.14
N ILE A 204 20.40 6.04 6.47
CA ILE A 204 21.34 5.01 6.89
C ILE A 204 22.53 5.03 5.94
N LEU A 205 23.70 5.38 6.46
CA LEU A 205 24.93 5.52 5.68
C LEU A 205 25.81 4.28 5.90
N THR A 206 26.38 3.74 4.82
CA THR A 206 27.46 2.75 4.99
C THR A 206 28.64 3.39 5.70
N LYS A 207 29.49 2.56 6.30
CA LYS A 207 30.61 3.00 7.15
C LYS A 207 31.48 4.04 6.46
N GLU A 208 31.78 3.85 5.20
CA GLU A 208 32.63 4.70 4.38
C GLU A 208 32.00 6.09 4.18
N VAL A 209 30.70 6.15 3.93
CA VAL A 209 29.95 7.41 3.78
C VAL A 209 29.77 8.11 5.12
N PHE A 210 29.50 7.35 6.19
CA PHE A 210 29.30 7.90 7.54
C PHE A 210 30.53 8.62 8.07
N PHE A 211 31.73 8.09 7.81
CA PHE A 211 32.99 8.68 8.24
C PHE A 211 33.61 9.64 7.22
N ASP A 212 33.01 9.86 6.04
CA ASP A 212 33.48 10.81 5.04
C ASP A 212 33.25 12.26 5.52
N PRO A 213 34.29 13.02 5.89
CA PRO A 213 34.14 14.37 6.39
C PRO A 213 33.61 15.33 5.33
N LYS A 214 33.86 15.06 4.02
CA LYS A 214 33.33 15.86 2.93
C LYS A 214 31.81 15.69 2.83
N PHE A 215 31.32 14.45 2.88
CA PHE A 215 29.89 14.18 2.88
C PHE A 215 29.18 14.85 4.07
N LYS A 216 29.75 14.69 5.27
CA LYS A 216 29.19 15.27 6.50
C LYS A 216 29.08 16.79 6.42
N ARG A 217 30.13 17.46 5.93
CA ARG A 217 30.13 18.91 5.73
C ARG A 217 29.12 19.34 4.68
N GLN A 218 29.12 18.70 3.50
CA GLN A 218 28.19 19.03 2.41
C GLN A 218 26.73 18.86 2.86
N LEU A 219 26.41 17.80 3.59
CA LEU A 219 25.05 17.60 4.14
C LEU A 219 24.67 18.74 5.08
N LYS A 220 25.58 19.11 6.02
CA LYS A 220 25.36 20.22 6.94
C LYS A 220 25.09 21.52 6.20
N ASP A 221 26.00 21.92 5.32
CA ASP A 221 25.92 23.18 4.58
C ASP A 221 24.63 23.25 3.72
N SER A 222 24.25 22.12 3.12
CA SER A 222 23.03 22.04 2.30
C SER A 222 21.74 22.17 3.15
N VAL A 223 21.72 21.66 4.38
CA VAL A 223 20.56 21.80 5.28
C VAL A 223 20.46 23.21 5.81
N GLU A 224 21.60 23.81 6.22
CA GLU A 224 21.66 25.19 6.74
C GLU A 224 21.32 26.24 5.68
N SER A 225 21.52 25.93 4.38
CA SER A 225 21.17 26.83 3.26
C SER A 225 19.69 26.83 2.88
N LEU A 226 18.85 25.96 3.50
CA LEU A 226 17.44 25.92 3.14
C LEU A 226 16.72 27.21 3.58
N PRO A 227 15.97 27.86 2.67
CA PRO A 227 15.22 29.07 3.00
C PRO A 227 14.06 28.74 3.95
N VAL A 228 14.06 29.39 5.12
CA VAL A 228 13.09 29.21 6.22
C VAL A 228 12.24 30.44 6.36
N GLY A 229 10.91 30.32 6.32
CA GLY A 229 10.03 31.47 6.51
C GLY A 229 8.57 31.25 6.10
N GLY A 230 7.74 32.27 6.33
CA GLY A 230 6.35 32.25 5.87
C GLY A 230 6.24 32.54 4.36
N LEU A 231 5.33 31.87 3.68
CA LEU A 231 5.10 32.03 2.23
C LEU A 231 4.56 33.41 1.84
N GLN A 232 3.98 34.13 2.78
CA GLN A 232 3.50 35.50 2.57
C GLN A 232 4.64 36.51 2.37
N PHE A 233 5.85 36.18 2.83
CA PHE A 233 7.04 37.03 2.67
C PHE A 233 7.88 36.61 1.47
N HIS A 234 8.07 35.29 1.32
CA HIS A 234 8.89 34.69 0.29
C HIS A 234 8.25 33.37 -0.18
N PRO A 235 7.55 33.37 -1.33
CA PRO A 235 6.86 32.18 -1.85
C PRO A 235 7.79 30.98 -2.14
N GLU A 236 9.10 31.26 -2.31
CA GLU A 236 10.14 30.23 -2.55
C GLU A 236 10.63 29.51 -1.29
N ASN A 237 10.20 29.94 -0.09
CA ASN A 237 10.58 29.27 1.16
C ASN A 237 10.24 27.79 1.11
N LYS A 238 11.24 26.96 1.45
CA LYS A 238 11.10 25.50 1.48
C LYS A 238 10.62 24.99 2.83
N ILE A 239 11.08 25.67 3.90
CA ILE A 239 10.72 25.38 5.29
C ILE A 239 9.69 26.40 5.73
N THR A 240 8.47 25.94 5.93
CA THR A 240 7.30 26.76 6.25
C THR A 240 6.77 26.42 7.65
N PRO A 241 5.84 27.19 8.24
CA PRO A 241 5.27 26.85 9.53
C PRO A 241 4.64 25.44 9.54
N LEU A 242 4.81 24.73 10.65
CA LEU A 242 4.06 23.52 10.93
C LEU A 242 2.58 23.84 11.08
N ILE A 243 1.71 22.90 10.74
CA ILE A 243 0.25 23.10 10.80
C ILE A 243 -0.24 23.41 12.22
N THR A 244 0.42 22.85 13.23
CA THR A 244 0.16 23.08 14.66
C THR A 244 1.48 23.20 15.41
N SER A 245 1.42 23.64 16.66
CA SER A 245 2.55 23.51 17.58
C SER A 245 2.99 22.05 17.68
N PRO A 246 4.31 21.78 17.74
CA PRO A 246 4.82 20.42 17.85
C PRO A 246 4.19 19.68 19.03
N LYS A 247 3.70 18.46 18.80
CA LYS A 247 3.26 17.55 19.86
C LYS A 247 4.46 16.96 20.61
N LYS A 248 4.21 16.25 21.70
CA LYS A 248 5.25 15.69 22.58
C LYS A 248 6.40 15.03 21.82
N GLU A 249 6.10 14.10 20.92
CA GLU A 249 7.08 13.32 20.19
C GLU A 249 7.92 14.20 19.24
N LEU A 250 7.27 15.07 18.48
CA LEU A 250 7.97 16.00 17.59
C LEU A 250 8.77 17.04 18.38
N LEU A 251 8.21 17.57 19.45
CA LEU A 251 8.93 18.56 20.30
C LEU A 251 10.20 17.94 20.88
N ARG A 252 10.10 16.73 21.45
CA ARG A 252 11.27 15.96 21.94
C ARG A 252 12.30 15.77 20.82
N ALA A 253 11.86 15.36 19.64
CA ALA A 253 12.77 15.15 18.51
C ALA A 253 13.48 16.45 18.07
N LEU A 254 12.82 17.61 18.15
CA LEU A 254 13.38 18.92 17.79
C LEU A 254 14.33 19.50 18.86
N THR A 255 14.19 19.11 20.12
CA THR A 255 14.88 19.78 21.25
C THR A 255 15.84 18.89 22.03
N GLU A 256 15.67 17.56 21.98
CA GLU A 256 16.44 16.63 22.82
C GLU A 256 17.25 15.66 21.95
N LEU A 257 18.35 15.15 22.51
CA LEU A 257 19.18 14.10 21.95
C LEU A 257 19.00 12.83 22.79
N GLU A 258 18.93 11.69 22.11
CA GLU A 258 19.04 10.38 22.77
C GLU A 258 20.53 10.09 23.09
N PRO A 259 20.83 9.10 23.93
CA PRO A 259 22.21 8.69 24.19
C PRO A 259 23.01 8.47 22.90
N GLU A 260 24.24 8.97 22.87
CA GLU A 260 25.19 8.94 21.74
C GLU A 260 24.79 9.77 20.50
N GLU A 261 23.58 10.33 20.42
CA GLU A 261 23.21 11.25 19.36
C GLU A 261 23.94 12.59 19.50
N GLN A 262 24.21 13.23 18.39
CA GLN A 262 24.79 14.57 18.30
C GLN A 262 24.04 15.41 17.29
N TRP A 263 23.91 16.71 17.53
CA TRP A 263 23.40 17.60 16.49
C TRP A 263 24.46 17.81 15.39
N LEU A 264 24.14 17.41 14.16
CA LEU A 264 24.87 17.89 12.98
C LEU A 264 24.35 19.30 12.60
N VAL A 265 23.03 19.46 12.62
CA VAL A 265 22.34 20.75 12.50
C VAL A 265 21.29 20.78 13.61
N LYS A 266 21.41 21.75 14.53
CA LYS A 266 20.43 21.90 15.62
C LYS A 266 19.20 22.62 15.10
N SER A 267 18.02 22.08 15.38
CA SER A 267 16.77 22.75 15.07
C SER A 267 16.56 23.97 15.97
N GLU A 268 16.07 25.06 15.40
CA GLU A 268 15.80 26.31 16.09
C GLU A 268 14.35 26.73 15.88
N LYS A 269 13.73 27.25 16.96
CA LYS A 269 12.40 27.82 16.90
C LYS A 269 12.49 29.29 16.49
N TYR A 270 11.76 29.66 15.46
CA TYR A 270 11.67 31.06 15.01
C TYR A 270 10.57 31.82 15.73
N LYS A 271 10.62 33.15 15.66
CA LYS A 271 9.58 34.03 16.23
C LYS A 271 8.21 33.86 15.58
N LEU A 272 8.17 33.41 14.32
CA LEU A 272 6.91 33.10 13.64
C LEU A 272 6.28 31.84 14.26
N ILE A 273 4.98 31.90 14.50
CA ILE A 273 4.21 30.81 15.10
C ILE A 273 4.46 29.48 14.34
N ASN A 274 4.77 28.44 15.08
CA ASN A 274 5.00 27.07 14.60
C ASN A 274 6.12 26.92 13.57
N LEU A 275 7.01 27.89 13.41
CA LEU A 275 8.15 27.78 12.49
C LEU A 275 9.38 27.27 13.22
N TRP A 276 9.95 26.19 12.68
CA TRP A 276 11.16 25.54 13.13
C TRP A 276 12.11 25.31 11.95
N SER A 277 13.41 25.52 12.16
CA SER A 277 14.41 25.10 11.18
C SER A 277 14.56 23.59 11.16
N PRO A 278 15.10 23.00 10.07
CA PRO A 278 15.45 21.60 10.03
C PRO A 278 16.44 21.21 11.12
N GLY A 279 16.28 20.02 11.71
CA GLY A 279 17.21 19.41 12.62
C GLY A 279 17.80 18.13 12.04
N VAL A 280 19.12 17.93 12.16
CA VAL A 280 19.79 16.71 11.75
C VAL A 280 20.54 16.13 12.95
N LYS A 281 20.13 14.94 13.37
CA LYS A 281 20.77 14.17 14.44
C LYS A 281 21.74 13.17 13.85
N TRP A 282 22.98 13.20 14.28
CA TRP A 282 24.04 12.29 13.85
C TRP A 282 24.25 11.16 14.87
N ASN A 283 24.58 9.97 14.38
CA ASN A 283 24.86 8.77 15.19
C ASN A 283 23.64 8.22 15.94
N VAL A 284 22.46 8.25 15.29
CA VAL A 284 21.24 7.65 15.82
C VAL A 284 21.44 6.14 16.03
N GLN A 285 21.09 5.65 17.22
CA GLN A 285 21.31 4.24 17.59
C GLN A 285 20.12 3.35 17.19
N PRO A 286 20.39 2.08 16.82
CA PRO A 286 19.36 1.09 16.58
C PRO A 286 18.43 0.92 17.79
N GLY A 287 17.10 0.91 17.55
CA GLY A 287 16.11 0.77 18.62
C GLY A 287 15.79 2.04 19.41
N SER A 288 16.52 3.14 19.17
CA SER A 288 16.28 4.41 19.87
C SER A 288 14.93 5.05 19.51
N PHE A 289 14.52 6.05 20.30
CA PHE A 289 13.33 6.84 20.03
C PHE A 289 13.38 7.50 18.64
N THR A 290 14.53 8.06 18.26
CA THR A 290 14.72 8.66 16.93
C THR A 290 14.61 7.63 15.80
N HIS A 291 15.11 6.39 16.02
CA HIS A 291 15.02 5.33 15.01
C HIS A 291 13.60 4.86 14.75
N LEU A 292 12.79 4.64 15.81
CA LEU A 292 11.53 3.87 15.69
C LEU A 292 10.28 4.73 15.54
N ASN A 293 10.28 5.99 16.00
CA ASN A 293 9.08 6.82 16.04
C ASN A 293 8.93 7.76 14.85
N GLU A 294 7.70 7.87 14.32
CA GLU A 294 7.32 8.87 13.34
C GLU A 294 7.16 10.25 13.99
N PHE A 295 7.80 11.29 13.43
CA PHE A 295 7.70 12.65 13.96
C PHE A 295 6.79 13.56 13.14
N PHE A 296 6.70 13.34 11.84
CA PHE A 296 5.92 14.13 10.90
C PHE A 296 6.29 15.62 10.93
N GLY A 297 7.58 15.91 10.94
CA GLY A 297 8.17 17.24 11.06
C GLY A 297 9.63 17.28 10.61
N PRO A 298 10.33 18.41 10.73
CA PRO A 298 11.63 18.67 10.11
C PRO A 298 12.81 18.08 10.90
N VAL A 299 12.78 16.78 11.18
CA VAL A 299 13.87 16.08 11.88
C VAL A 299 14.33 14.88 11.06
N LEU A 300 15.62 14.85 10.77
CA LEU A 300 16.31 13.74 10.09
C LEU A 300 17.32 13.10 11.04
N GLY A 301 17.23 11.78 11.24
CA GLY A 301 18.26 10.99 11.93
C GLY A 301 19.24 10.37 10.95
N ILE A 302 20.53 10.39 11.30
CA ILE A 302 21.59 9.73 10.54
C ILE A 302 22.09 8.54 11.32
N MET A 303 21.98 7.34 10.75
CA MET A 303 22.45 6.09 11.31
C MET A 303 23.65 5.55 10.54
N LYS A 304 24.53 4.83 11.24
CA LYS A 304 25.65 4.11 10.65
C LYS A 304 25.27 2.64 10.40
N ALA A 305 25.61 2.14 9.23
CA ALA A 305 25.61 0.71 8.95
C ALA A 305 26.99 0.23 8.49
N ASN A 306 27.34 -1.03 8.80
CA ASN A 306 28.62 -1.60 8.38
C ASN A 306 28.69 -1.87 6.86
N ASN A 307 27.53 -2.15 6.26
CA ASN A 307 27.33 -2.42 4.83
C ASN A 307 25.84 -2.34 4.49
N LEU A 308 25.48 -2.53 3.22
CA LEU A 308 24.08 -2.50 2.75
C LEU A 308 23.21 -3.55 3.45
N GLN A 309 23.72 -4.76 3.70
CA GLN A 309 22.95 -5.82 4.36
C GLN A 309 22.55 -5.40 5.78
N HIS A 310 23.47 -4.73 6.49
CA HIS A 310 23.16 -4.18 7.81
C HIS A 310 22.17 -3.01 7.69
N ALA A 311 22.34 -2.12 6.73
CA ALA A 311 21.40 -1.00 6.49
C ALA A 311 19.97 -1.49 6.23
N CYS A 312 19.79 -2.51 5.39
CA CYS A 312 18.48 -3.11 5.12
C CYS A 312 17.87 -3.75 6.38
N ARG A 313 18.68 -4.42 7.22
CA ARG A 313 18.17 -4.96 8.49
C ARG A 313 17.68 -3.85 9.42
N LEU A 314 18.45 -2.77 9.58
CA LEU A 314 18.04 -1.61 10.38
C LEU A 314 16.73 -0.98 9.87
N ALA A 315 16.63 -0.76 8.57
CA ALA A 315 15.42 -0.21 7.95
C ALA A 315 14.18 -1.11 8.16
N ASN A 316 14.36 -2.43 8.16
CA ASN A 316 13.26 -3.39 8.34
C ASN A 316 12.82 -3.57 9.81
N GLN A 317 13.55 -3.05 10.80
CA GLN A 317 13.21 -3.19 12.23
C GLN A 317 11.96 -2.40 12.64
N THR A 318 11.57 -1.38 11.89
CA THR A 318 10.36 -0.63 12.23
C THR A 318 9.09 -1.38 11.86
N GLU A 319 8.03 -1.05 12.58
CA GLU A 319 6.69 -1.58 12.31
C GLU A 319 6.07 -1.03 11.03
N TYR A 320 6.67 -0.01 10.42
CA TYR A 320 6.19 0.67 9.23
C TYR A 320 6.88 0.18 7.96
N GLY A 321 6.26 0.43 6.82
CA GLY A 321 6.81 0.07 5.51
C GLY A 321 6.11 0.84 4.39
N LEU A 322 6.21 2.20 4.41
CA LEU A 322 5.60 3.01 3.37
C LEU A 322 6.57 3.26 2.22
N THR A 323 7.66 3.99 2.46
CA THR A 323 8.68 4.26 1.45
C THR A 323 10.08 3.90 1.93
N ALA A 324 10.95 3.52 1.00
CA ALA A 324 12.37 3.36 1.24
C ALA A 324 13.18 3.79 0.00
N GLY A 325 14.29 4.51 0.19
CA GLY A 325 15.20 4.94 -0.85
C GLY A 325 16.56 4.27 -0.75
N LEU A 326 17.18 4.02 -1.90
CA LEU A 326 18.59 3.62 -2.02
C LEU A 326 19.29 4.54 -3.00
N HIS A 327 20.45 5.04 -2.64
CA HIS A 327 21.42 5.60 -3.56
C HIS A 327 22.63 4.68 -3.66
N SER A 328 22.83 4.14 -4.84
CA SER A 328 23.93 3.25 -5.24
C SER A 328 24.04 3.20 -6.76
N LEU A 329 25.23 3.05 -7.29
CA LEU A 329 25.50 2.78 -8.70
C LEU A 329 25.86 1.31 -8.95
N ASP A 330 25.93 0.49 -7.90
CA ASP A 330 26.20 -0.94 -7.99
C ASP A 330 24.91 -1.74 -8.18
N GLU A 331 24.81 -2.49 -9.28
CA GLU A 331 23.61 -3.29 -9.59
C GLU A 331 23.37 -4.43 -8.59
N GLY A 332 24.42 -4.99 -8.01
CA GLY A 332 24.31 -6.03 -6.99
C GLY A 332 23.68 -5.48 -5.71
N GLU A 333 24.09 -4.27 -5.29
CA GLU A 333 23.48 -3.55 -4.17
C GLU A 333 22.02 -3.19 -4.45
N ILE A 334 21.73 -2.70 -5.64
CA ILE A 334 20.36 -2.34 -6.05
C ILE A 334 19.47 -3.60 -6.00
N ASN A 335 19.91 -4.71 -6.59
CA ASN A 335 19.15 -5.96 -6.59
C ASN A 335 18.95 -6.49 -5.16
N TYR A 336 19.98 -6.46 -4.31
CA TYR A 336 19.85 -6.86 -2.92
C TYR A 336 18.83 -6.01 -2.16
N PHE A 337 18.88 -4.69 -2.29
CA PHE A 337 17.92 -3.77 -1.70
C PHE A 337 16.50 -4.09 -2.16
N LEU A 338 16.29 -4.23 -3.47
CA LEU A 338 14.98 -4.50 -4.05
C LEU A 338 14.38 -5.82 -3.52
N GLU A 339 15.21 -6.84 -3.26
CA GLU A 339 14.74 -8.13 -2.75
C GLU A 339 14.48 -8.15 -1.24
N THR A 340 15.20 -7.35 -0.46
CA THR A 340 15.21 -7.48 1.00
C THR A 340 14.40 -6.43 1.74
N ILE A 341 14.27 -5.21 1.19
CA ILE A 341 13.61 -4.12 1.89
C ILE A 341 12.09 -4.29 1.96
N GLN A 342 11.52 -4.00 3.13
CA GLN A 342 10.10 -4.18 3.42
C GLN A 342 9.37 -2.84 3.43
N ALA A 343 9.16 -2.29 2.23
CA ALA A 343 8.33 -1.10 2.03
C ALA A 343 7.47 -1.23 0.78
N GLY A 344 6.37 -0.50 0.74
CA GLY A 344 5.44 -0.53 -0.38
C GLY A 344 5.96 0.20 -1.61
N ASN A 345 6.68 1.31 -1.43
CA ASN A 345 7.26 2.09 -2.51
C ASN A 345 8.78 2.17 -2.34
N LEU A 346 9.51 1.72 -3.34
CA LEU A 346 10.97 1.70 -3.38
C LEU A 346 11.48 2.70 -4.40
N TYR A 347 12.51 3.44 -4.03
CA TYR A 347 13.11 4.46 -4.87
C TYR A 347 14.62 4.22 -4.97
N VAL A 348 15.11 4.01 -6.18
CA VAL A 348 16.55 3.86 -6.47
C VAL A 348 17.04 5.09 -7.20
N ASN A 349 18.08 5.74 -6.64
CA ASN A 349 18.69 6.97 -7.15
C ASN A 349 17.66 8.09 -7.39
N ASN A 350 16.66 8.17 -6.51
CA ASN A 350 15.58 9.15 -6.57
C ASN A 350 15.16 9.58 -5.16
N LYS A 351 14.45 10.70 -5.08
CA LYS A 351 13.76 11.11 -3.85
C LYS A 351 12.58 10.17 -3.53
N THR A 352 12.22 10.04 -2.27
CA THR A 352 11.14 9.17 -1.79
C THR A 352 9.75 9.81 -1.82
N THR A 353 9.64 11.05 -2.28
CA THR A 353 8.41 11.85 -2.28
C THR A 353 7.97 12.19 -3.70
N GLY A 354 6.67 12.46 -3.90
CA GLY A 354 6.11 12.90 -5.18
C GLY A 354 5.72 11.76 -6.12
N ALA A 355 5.03 10.75 -5.59
CA ALA A 355 4.47 9.66 -6.39
C ALA A 355 3.47 10.18 -7.44
N VAL A 356 3.44 9.54 -8.61
CA VAL A 356 2.62 9.94 -9.76
C VAL A 356 1.59 8.87 -10.08
N VAL A 357 0.33 9.28 -10.23
CA VAL A 357 -0.81 8.39 -10.55
C VAL A 357 -0.52 7.58 -11.83
N GLY A 358 -0.78 6.30 -11.79
CA GLY A 358 -0.57 5.36 -12.90
C GLY A 358 0.89 4.96 -13.16
N ARG A 359 1.86 5.76 -12.66
CA ARG A 359 3.30 5.46 -12.78
C ARG A 359 3.88 4.86 -11.52
N GLN A 360 3.53 5.45 -10.40
CA GLN A 360 4.06 5.11 -9.08
C GLN A 360 2.89 4.90 -8.10
N PRO A 361 2.09 3.83 -8.29
CA PRO A 361 1.02 3.54 -7.33
C PRO A 361 1.53 3.56 -5.90
N PHE A 362 0.86 4.34 -5.04
CA PHE A 362 1.35 4.65 -3.70
C PHE A 362 0.56 3.93 -2.62
N GLY A 363 1.24 3.32 -1.67
CA GLY A 363 0.64 2.65 -0.52
C GLY A 363 1.65 1.77 0.22
N GLY A 364 1.42 1.61 1.52
CA GLY A 364 2.32 0.92 2.43
C GLY A 364 2.08 -0.59 2.55
N ILE A 365 2.95 -1.21 3.34
CA ILE A 365 2.81 -2.53 3.95
C ILE A 365 3.02 -2.41 5.46
N LYS A 366 2.93 -3.49 6.20
CA LYS A 366 3.00 -3.48 7.67
C LYS A 366 1.98 -2.47 8.26
N ASN A 367 2.37 -1.74 9.29
CA ASN A 367 1.51 -0.75 9.95
C ASN A 367 1.35 0.58 9.17
N SER A 368 1.99 0.72 8.01
CA SER A 368 1.69 1.82 7.08
C SER A 368 0.42 1.60 6.25
N ARG A 369 -0.27 0.48 6.48
CA ARG A 369 -1.54 0.13 5.82
C ARG A 369 -2.49 -0.52 6.82
N ARG A 370 -3.79 -0.30 6.63
CA ARG A 370 -4.86 -1.07 7.27
C ARG A 370 -5.81 -1.61 6.20
N GLY A 371 -6.34 -2.82 6.41
CA GLY A 371 -7.23 -3.49 5.46
C GLY A 371 -6.50 -4.29 4.38
N THR A 372 -7.21 -4.67 3.30
CA THR A 372 -6.74 -5.64 2.29
C THR A 372 -5.68 -5.08 1.34
N GLY A 373 -5.58 -3.77 1.20
CA GLY A 373 -4.52 -3.03 0.53
C GLY A 373 -4.55 -3.06 -1.00
N GLY A 374 -4.87 -1.94 -1.60
CA GLY A 374 -4.57 -1.62 -2.99
C GLY A 374 -3.88 -0.28 -3.01
N LYS A 375 -2.99 -0.04 -3.96
CA LYS A 375 -2.20 1.20 -4.01
C LYS A 375 -2.97 2.32 -4.67
N ALA A 376 -3.08 3.48 -4.01
CA ALA A 376 -3.68 4.68 -4.59
C ALA A 376 -2.96 5.07 -5.88
N GLY A 377 -3.73 5.40 -6.92
CA GLY A 377 -3.19 5.66 -8.26
C GLY A 377 -2.81 4.39 -9.03
N GLY A 378 -3.08 3.20 -8.49
CA GLY A 378 -2.93 1.91 -9.18
C GLY A 378 -4.25 1.39 -9.71
N VAL A 379 -4.19 0.52 -10.73
CA VAL A 379 -5.37 -0.04 -11.39
C VAL A 379 -6.25 -0.85 -10.42
N ASN A 380 -5.62 -1.56 -9.46
CA ASN A 380 -6.35 -2.40 -8.51
C ASN A 380 -7.00 -1.61 -7.36
N TYR A 381 -6.68 -0.32 -7.19
CA TYR A 381 -7.18 0.47 -6.05
C TYR A 381 -8.69 0.50 -5.95
N ILE A 382 -9.37 0.67 -7.08
CA ILE A 382 -10.85 0.75 -7.13
C ILE A 382 -11.56 -0.56 -6.76
N LEU A 383 -10.86 -1.70 -6.88
CA LEU A 383 -11.45 -3.01 -6.57
C LEU A 383 -11.86 -3.13 -5.09
N GLN A 384 -11.22 -2.38 -4.20
CA GLN A 384 -11.55 -2.37 -2.78
C GLN A 384 -12.95 -1.82 -2.47
N PHE A 385 -13.54 -1.05 -3.40
CA PHE A 385 -14.82 -0.35 -3.21
C PHE A 385 -15.98 -1.03 -3.92
N MET A 386 -15.76 -2.24 -4.44
CA MET A 386 -16.76 -3.05 -5.13
C MET A 386 -16.94 -4.43 -4.46
N LYS A 387 -18.09 -5.05 -4.73
CA LYS A 387 -18.34 -6.47 -4.54
C LYS A 387 -18.27 -7.14 -5.90
N PHE A 388 -17.79 -8.36 -5.93
CA PHE A 388 -17.65 -9.15 -7.15
C PHE A 388 -18.53 -10.39 -7.10
N GLU A 389 -19.17 -10.69 -8.20
CA GLU A 389 -19.96 -11.91 -8.38
C GLU A 389 -19.66 -12.51 -9.75
N GLN A 390 -19.50 -13.82 -9.82
CA GLN A 390 -19.42 -14.55 -11.08
C GLN A 390 -20.81 -14.56 -11.73
N LYS A 391 -20.91 -14.18 -13.01
CA LYS A 391 -22.16 -14.33 -13.76
C LYS A 391 -22.39 -15.80 -14.10
N GLU A 392 -23.63 -16.24 -14.03
CA GLU A 392 -24.01 -17.59 -14.42
C GLU A 392 -23.76 -17.82 -15.92
N GLY A 393 -23.36 -19.02 -16.30
CA GLY A 393 -23.12 -19.43 -17.70
C GLY A 393 -21.84 -18.89 -18.35
N SER A 394 -21.00 -18.16 -17.62
CA SER A 394 -19.78 -17.54 -18.18
C SER A 394 -18.51 -18.40 -18.12
N ALA A 395 -18.63 -19.69 -17.92
CA ALA A 395 -17.50 -20.62 -17.72
C ALA A 395 -16.85 -21.12 -19.02
N GLN A 396 -16.59 -20.24 -20.00
CA GLN A 396 -15.67 -20.56 -21.10
C GLN A 396 -14.30 -19.98 -20.81
N ILE A 397 -13.55 -20.62 -19.93
CA ILE A 397 -12.14 -20.28 -19.69
C ILE A 397 -11.28 -21.27 -20.47
N MET A 398 -10.74 -20.78 -21.56
CA MET A 398 -9.59 -21.21 -22.36
C MET A 398 -9.04 -22.62 -22.14
N ASP A 399 -9.29 -23.51 -23.09
CA ASP A 399 -8.67 -24.85 -23.18
C ASP A 399 -7.21 -24.86 -23.63
N ARG A 400 -6.58 -23.71 -23.82
CA ARG A 400 -5.21 -23.62 -24.37
C ARG A 400 -4.21 -23.09 -23.35
N PHE A 401 -3.77 -23.97 -22.45
CA PHE A 401 -2.61 -23.68 -21.61
C PHE A 401 -1.58 -24.82 -21.68
N ASN A 402 -0.41 -24.52 -22.23
CA ASN A 402 0.79 -25.28 -21.92
C ASN A 402 1.27 -24.80 -20.54
N LEU A 403 1.00 -25.57 -19.52
CA LEU A 403 1.46 -25.34 -18.17
C LEU A 403 2.89 -25.88 -18.03
N PRO A 404 3.82 -25.16 -17.39
CA PRO A 404 5.11 -25.76 -17.04
C PRO A 404 4.91 -26.87 -16.01
N SER A 405 5.75 -27.91 -16.02
CA SER A 405 5.62 -29.04 -15.09
C SER A 405 5.76 -28.60 -13.63
N SER A 406 4.70 -28.70 -12.86
CA SER A 406 4.62 -28.33 -11.44
C SER A 406 3.78 -29.38 -10.69
N PRO A 407 3.84 -29.44 -9.35
CA PRO A 407 2.92 -30.27 -8.56
C PRO A 407 1.44 -29.97 -8.81
N ILE A 408 1.12 -28.75 -9.23
CA ILE A 408 -0.25 -28.34 -9.60
C ILE A 408 -0.66 -29.02 -10.91
N ASP A 409 0.22 -29.12 -11.89
CA ASP A 409 -0.05 -29.82 -13.16
C ASP A 409 -0.28 -31.31 -12.93
N SER A 410 0.51 -31.91 -12.04
CA SER A 410 0.31 -33.32 -11.64
C SER A 410 -1.06 -33.50 -10.96
N LEU A 411 -1.50 -32.53 -10.16
CA LEU A 411 -2.83 -32.53 -9.54
C LEU A 411 -3.94 -32.40 -10.58
N ILE A 412 -3.82 -31.46 -11.52
CA ILE A 412 -4.77 -31.28 -12.61
C ILE A 412 -4.88 -32.55 -13.44
N THR A 413 -3.74 -33.14 -13.81
CA THR A 413 -3.70 -34.42 -14.59
C THR A 413 -4.35 -35.57 -13.84
N LEU A 414 -4.11 -35.68 -12.52
CA LEU A 414 -4.77 -36.66 -11.67
C LEU A 414 -6.28 -36.50 -11.70
N TRP A 415 -6.77 -35.27 -11.45
CA TRP A 415 -8.19 -34.99 -11.37
C TRP A 415 -8.93 -35.14 -12.70
N GLN A 416 -8.25 -34.89 -13.84
CA GLN A 416 -8.83 -35.11 -15.17
C GLN A 416 -9.01 -36.58 -15.54
N LYS A 417 -8.32 -37.50 -14.86
CA LYS A 417 -8.44 -38.96 -15.08
C LYS A 417 -9.54 -39.60 -14.24
N VAL A 418 -10.07 -38.88 -13.25
CA VAL A 418 -11.12 -39.37 -12.34
C VAL A 418 -12.50 -39.10 -12.94
N ASP A 419 -13.34 -40.12 -12.98
CA ASP A 419 -14.76 -39.98 -13.29
C ASP A 419 -15.50 -39.48 -12.04
N TRP A 420 -15.48 -38.18 -11.80
CA TRP A 420 -16.07 -37.56 -10.63
C TRP A 420 -17.59 -37.72 -10.50
N ALA A 421 -18.28 -38.01 -11.61
CA ALA A 421 -19.73 -38.27 -11.60
C ALA A 421 -20.05 -39.59 -10.89
N ASN A 422 -19.17 -40.58 -11.04
CA ASN A 422 -19.30 -41.91 -10.48
C ASN A 422 -18.35 -42.18 -9.28
N GLU A 423 -17.61 -41.15 -8.80
CA GLU A 423 -16.68 -41.30 -7.66
C GLU A 423 -17.44 -41.55 -6.36
N SER A 424 -17.37 -42.79 -5.87
CA SER A 424 -18.16 -43.25 -4.71
C SER A 424 -17.69 -42.70 -3.36
N SER A 425 -16.38 -42.39 -3.24
CA SER A 425 -15.82 -41.88 -1.99
C SER A 425 -16.27 -40.45 -1.68
N PHE A 426 -16.55 -39.64 -2.71
CA PHE A 426 -16.94 -38.26 -2.59
C PHE A 426 -18.12 -37.88 -3.50
N PRO A 427 -19.29 -38.52 -3.34
CA PRO A 427 -20.45 -38.27 -4.19
C PRO A 427 -20.88 -36.80 -4.10
N GLY A 428 -21.17 -36.19 -5.26
CA GLY A 428 -21.61 -34.79 -5.38
C GLY A 428 -20.46 -33.76 -5.44
N PHE A 429 -19.18 -34.16 -5.56
CA PHE A 429 -18.07 -33.23 -5.69
C PHE A 429 -17.71 -32.89 -7.16
N ALA A 430 -18.36 -33.52 -8.14
CA ALA A 430 -18.06 -33.33 -9.57
C ALA A 430 -18.05 -31.83 -9.98
N ASP A 431 -19.14 -31.11 -9.72
CA ASP A 431 -19.25 -29.68 -10.07
C ASP A 431 -18.23 -28.80 -9.32
N GLU A 432 -17.97 -29.13 -8.07
CA GLU A 432 -17.00 -28.39 -7.25
C GLU A 432 -15.57 -28.61 -7.72
N ILE A 433 -15.22 -29.82 -8.13
CA ILE A 433 -13.91 -30.13 -8.72
C ILE A 433 -13.78 -29.46 -10.09
N GLN A 434 -14.82 -29.50 -10.93
CA GLN A 434 -14.82 -28.81 -12.21
C GLN A 434 -14.62 -27.28 -12.02
N ARG A 435 -15.36 -26.67 -11.11
CA ARG A 435 -15.20 -25.25 -10.73
C ARG A 435 -13.76 -24.97 -10.27
N THR A 436 -13.19 -25.85 -9.47
CA THR A 436 -11.82 -25.70 -8.98
C THR A 436 -10.81 -25.80 -10.12
N LEU A 437 -10.94 -26.77 -11.02
CA LEU A 437 -10.06 -26.93 -12.18
C LEU A 437 -10.05 -25.68 -13.09
N GLN A 438 -11.23 -25.11 -13.34
CA GLN A 438 -11.33 -23.84 -14.09
C GLN A 438 -10.58 -22.72 -13.40
N GLY A 439 -10.81 -22.52 -12.10
CA GLY A 439 -10.16 -21.47 -11.33
C GLY A 439 -8.65 -21.63 -11.20
N ILE A 440 -8.15 -22.86 -11.07
CA ILE A 440 -6.70 -23.13 -11.03
C ILE A 440 -6.05 -22.74 -12.37
N LYS A 441 -6.64 -23.15 -13.49
CA LYS A 441 -6.15 -22.78 -14.82
C LYS A 441 -6.09 -21.26 -14.96
N SER A 442 -7.15 -20.54 -14.55
CA SER A 442 -7.17 -19.08 -14.56
C SER A 442 -6.11 -18.47 -13.64
N CYS A 443 -5.97 -18.95 -12.39
CA CYS A 443 -4.94 -18.48 -11.47
C CYS A 443 -3.53 -18.67 -12.02
N HIS A 444 -3.25 -19.83 -12.61
CA HIS A 444 -1.95 -20.13 -13.18
C HIS A 444 -1.62 -19.21 -14.37
N TYR A 445 -2.58 -19.01 -15.27
CA TYR A 445 -2.44 -18.04 -16.37
C TYR A 445 -2.16 -16.63 -15.87
N GLN A 446 -2.95 -16.14 -14.92
CA GLN A 446 -2.78 -14.81 -14.35
C GLN A 446 -1.43 -14.67 -13.63
N ASN A 447 -0.98 -15.73 -12.93
CA ASN A 447 0.32 -15.72 -12.29
C ASN A 447 1.45 -15.58 -13.32
N LEU A 448 1.46 -16.41 -14.37
CA LEU A 448 2.50 -16.38 -15.40
C LEU A 448 2.52 -15.08 -16.21
N ASN A 449 1.35 -14.53 -16.54
CA ASN A 449 1.24 -13.41 -17.45
C ASN A 449 1.15 -12.04 -16.77
N TYR A 450 0.82 -12.01 -15.48
CA TYR A 450 0.62 -10.77 -14.76
C TYR A 450 1.39 -10.71 -13.43
N PHE A 451 1.17 -11.64 -12.49
CA PHE A 451 1.67 -11.51 -11.13
C PHE A 451 3.16 -11.82 -10.96
N SER A 452 3.71 -12.76 -11.70
CA SER A 452 5.14 -13.08 -11.68
C SER A 452 6.00 -12.17 -12.56
N LYS A 453 5.37 -11.31 -13.36
CA LYS A 453 6.05 -10.33 -14.19
C LYS A 453 6.02 -8.95 -13.57
N GLU A 454 7.08 -8.20 -13.74
CA GLU A 454 7.09 -6.78 -13.44
C GLU A 454 6.26 -6.01 -14.47
N GLN A 455 5.30 -5.23 -13.99
CA GLN A 455 4.44 -4.41 -14.83
C GLN A 455 5.06 -3.01 -14.96
N SER A 456 5.73 -2.75 -16.05
CA SER A 456 6.27 -1.42 -16.34
C SER A 456 5.15 -0.43 -16.74
N SER A 457 5.36 0.84 -16.43
CA SER A 457 4.47 1.91 -16.88
C SER A 457 4.32 1.89 -18.41
N SER A 458 3.12 2.17 -18.91
CA SER A 458 2.84 2.23 -20.36
C SER A 458 3.72 3.30 -21.06
N ARG A 459 3.94 3.15 -22.37
CA ARG A 459 4.72 4.11 -23.16
C ARG A 459 4.30 5.57 -22.98
N SER A 460 3.01 5.83 -22.86
CA SER A 460 2.46 7.18 -22.64
C SER A 460 2.77 7.75 -21.25
N GLN A 461 3.26 6.93 -20.33
CA GLN A 461 3.60 7.30 -18.96
C GLN A 461 5.09 7.24 -18.67
N LEU A 462 5.94 6.96 -19.67
CA LEU A 462 7.38 6.90 -19.49
C LEU A 462 7.96 8.27 -19.13
N VAL A 463 8.88 8.27 -18.18
CA VAL A 463 9.74 9.41 -17.85
C VAL A 463 11.15 9.06 -18.32
N ILE A 464 11.73 9.94 -19.13
CA ILE A 464 13.08 9.75 -19.65
C ILE A 464 14.08 9.59 -18.50
N GLY A 465 14.92 8.54 -18.54
CA GLY A 465 15.89 8.24 -17.50
C GLY A 465 15.32 7.57 -16.25
N GLN A 466 14.02 7.23 -16.25
CA GLN A 466 13.35 6.60 -15.10
C GLN A 466 12.54 5.38 -15.53
N LYS A 467 12.70 4.27 -14.82
CA LYS A 467 11.87 3.07 -14.93
C LYS A 467 10.94 2.99 -13.72
N ASN A 468 9.64 2.91 -13.97
CA ASN A 468 8.63 2.68 -12.94
C ASN A 468 8.01 1.31 -13.14
N THR A 469 8.04 0.48 -12.11
CA THR A 469 7.62 -0.92 -12.17
C THR A 469 6.70 -1.24 -11.01
N SER A 470 5.55 -1.83 -11.29
CA SER A 470 4.69 -2.46 -10.30
C SER A 470 4.97 -3.95 -10.26
N ARG A 471 5.14 -4.51 -9.07
CA ARG A 471 5.38 -5.93 -8.87
C ARG A 471 4.59 -6.48 -7.68
N TYR A 472 4.46 -7.78 -7.62
CA TYR A 472 3.66 -8.48 -6.63
C TYR A 472 4.56 -9.39 -5.79
N ARG A 473 4.58 -9.13 -4.48
CA ARG A 473 5.38 -9.90 -3.52
C ARG A 473 4.46 -10.82 -2.74
N LYS A 474 4.78 -12.12 -2.70
CA LYS A 474 4.01 -13.10 -1.92
C LYS A 474 3.82 -12.66 -0.47
N VAL A 475 2.67 -12.94 0.10
CA VAL A 475 2.35 -12.53 1.49
C VAL A 475 3.08 -13.36 2.54
N GLY A 476 3.50 -14.57 2.20
CA GLY A 476 4.22 -15.47 3.10
C GLY A 476 3.31 -16.51 3.75
N LYS A 477 2.76 -16.25 4.94
CA LYS A 477 1.89 -17.18 5.69
C LYS A 477 0.42 -16.84 5.43
N TYR A 478 -0.25 -17.68 4.64
CA TYR A 478 -1.66 -17.53 4.28
C TYR A 478 -2.50 -18.62 4.96
N THR A 479 -3.48 -18.24 5.76
CA THR A 479 -4.33 -19.16 6.49
C THR A 479 -5.77 -19.11 5.99
N ILE A 480 -6.36 -20.26 5.71
CA ILE A 480 -7.76 -20.43 5.30
C ILE A 480 -8.52 -21.05 6.48
N ARG A 481 -9.46 -20.33 7.08
CA ARG A 481 -10.35 -20.89 8.12
C ARG A 481 -11.54 -21.54 7.45
N VAL A 482 -11.72 -22.82 7.69
CA VAL A 482 -12.84 -23.62 7.20
C VAL A 482 -14.05 -23.47 8.13
N CYS A 483 -15.23 -23.33 7.53
CA CYS A 483 -16.51 -23.35 8.23
C CYS A 483 -17.34 -24.56 7.76
N PRO A 484 -18.29 -25.07 8.59
CA PRO A 484 -19.01 -26.33 8.31
C PRO A 484 -19.69 -26.43 6.95
N GLU A 485 -20.20 -25.33 6.44
CA GLU A 485 -20.98 -25.26 5.20
C GLU A 485 -20.16 -24.74 4.00
N ASP A 486 -18.83 -24.63 4.17
CA ASP A 486 -18.02 -24.15 3.06
C ASP A 486 -17.93 -25.20 1.96
N PRO A 487 -18.21 -24.82 0.69
CA PRO A 487 -17.99 -25.69 -0.45
C PRO A 487 -16.51 -26.08 -0.55
N VAL A 488 -16.24 -27.33 -0.92
CA VAL A 488 -14.85 -27.79 -1.05
C VAL A 488 -14.09 -26.97 -2.09
N SER A 489 -14.76 -26.55 -3.16
CA SER A 489 -14.16 -25.70 -4.19
C SER A 489 -13.69 -24.34 -3.67
N ASP A 490 -14.37 -23.73 -2.71
CA ASP A 490 -13.98 -22.43 -2.15
C ASP A 490 -12.67 -22.54 -1.35
N ILE A 491 -12.47 -23.67 -0.66
CA ILE A 491 -11.23 -23.97 0.07
C ILE A 491 -10.11 -24.31 -0.91
N LEU A 492 -10.39 -25.18 -1.88
CA LEU A 492 -9.42 -25.62 -2.88
C LEU A 492 -8.92 -24.47 -3.77
N LEU A 493 -9.81 -23.57 -4.21
CA LEU A 493 -9.43 -22.40 -4.98
C LEU A 493 -8.41 -21.53 -4.23
N ARG A 494 -8.64 -21.24 -2.96
CA ARG A 494 -7.70 -20.46 -2.15
C ARG A 494 -6.41 -21.19 -1.83
N LEU A 495 -6.51 -22.49 -1.50
CA LEU A 495 -5.34 -23.33 -1.28
C LEU A 495 -4.41 -23.29 -2.50
N LEU A 496 -4.96 -23.62 -3.67
CA LEU A 496 -4.17 -23.77 -4.88
C LEU A 496 -3.67 -22.42 -5.43
N ALA A 497 -4.45 -21.35 -5.32
CA ALA A 497 -3.98 -20.00 -5.61
C ALA A 497 -2.79 -19.59 -4.69
N GLY A 498 -2.87 -19.94 -3.41
CA GLY A 498 -1.78 -19.72 -2.45
C GLY A 498 -0.51 -20.48 -2.80
N LEU A 499 -0.64 -21.74 -3.21
CA LEU A 499 0.49 -22.56 -3.67
C LEU A 499 1.09 -22.06 -4.99
N ILE A 500 0.26 -21.64 -5.96
CA ILE A 500 0.70 -21.02 -7.22
C ILE A 500 1.51 -19.75 -6.95
N ALA A 501 1.09 -18.94 -6.00
CA ALA A 501 1.81 -17.73 -5.60
C ALA A 501 3.08 -18.00 -4.78
N GLY A 502 3.33 -19.23 -4.36
CA GLY A 502 4.48 -19.63 -3.55
C GLY A 502 4.35 -19.24 -2.07
N ASN A 503 3.13 -19.09 -1.56
CA ASN A 503 2.87 -18.86 -0.14
C ASN A 503 2.96 -20.17 0.66
N LYS A 504 3.23 -20.04 1.97
CA LYS A 504 3.02 -21.12 2.94
C LYS A 504 1.55 -21.10 3.34
N VAL A 505 0.82 -22.13 2.93
CA VAL A 505 -0.63 -22.20 3.16
C VAL A 505 -0.92 -23.12 4.33
N SER A 506 -1.74 -22.67 5.27
CA SER A 506 -2.34 -23.48 6.31
C SER A 506 -3.87 -23.48 6.21
N ILE A 507 -4.49 -24.60 6.48
CA ILE A 507 -5.94 -24.75 6.56
C ILE A 507 -6.30 -24.97 8.03
N SER A 508 -6.93 -23.98 8.62
CA SER A 508 -7.39 -23.97 10.01
C SER A 508 -8.80 -24.58 10.07
N ILE A 509 -8.94 -25.67 10.80
CA ILE A 509 -10.13 -26.52 10.83
C ILE A 509 -10.66 -26.60 12.26
N PRO A 510 -11.95 -26.27 12.53
CA PRO A 510 -12.57 -26.54 13.83
C PRO A 510 -12.49 -28.02 14.19
N GLU A 511 -12.18 -28.34 15.47
CA GLU A 511 -12.04 -29.73 15.93
C GLU A 511 -13.27 -30.59 15.62
N GLN A 512 -14.47 -30.03 15.74
CA GLN A 512 -15.73 -30.75 15.46
C GLN A 512 -15.90 -31.13 13.98
N MET A 513 -15.06 -30.58 13.09
CA MET A 513 -15.11 -30.89 11.65
C MET A 513 -14.17 -32.03 11.22
N ARG A 514 -13.48 -32.66 12.16
CA ARG A 514 -12.44 -33.68 11.89
C ARG A 514 -12.89 -34.78 10.90
N GLU A 515 -14.15 -35.19 11.00
CA GLU A 515 -14.79 -36.22 10.16
C GLU A 515 -15.71 -35.61 9.08
N ASN A 516 -15.68 -34.29 8.88
CA ASN A 516 -16.47 -33.66 7.83
C ASN A 516 -15.98 -34.09 6.45
N LYS A 517 -16.92 -34.29 5.50
CA LYS A 517 -16.65 -34.75 4.14
C LYS A 517 -15.58 -33.91 3.40
N THR A 518 -15.64 -32.59 3.57
CA THR A 518 -14.64 -31.66 3.01
C THR A 518 -13.24 -31.93 3.59
N VAL A 519 -13.14 -32.15 4.90
CA VAL A 519 -11.87 -32.44 5.58
C VAL A 519 -11.34 -33.82 5.18
N CYS A 520 -12.21 -34.81 5.04
CA CYS A 520 -11.85 -36.14 4.51
C CYS A 520 -11.28 -36.01 3.09
N PHE A 521 -11.87 -35.19 2.24
CA PHE A 521 -11.34 -34.91 0.91
C PHE A 521 -9.95 -34.26 0.95
N LEU A 522 -9.74 -33.26 1.81
CA LEU A 522 -8.44 -32.61 1.98
C LEU A 522 -7.32 -33.58 2.45
N LYS A 523 -7.69 -34.65 3.17
CA LYS A 523 -6.77 -35.71 3.61
C LYS A 523 -6.57 -36.81 2.57
N SER A 524 -7.42 -36.88 1.54
CA SER A 524 -7.47 -37.99 0.59
C SER A 524 -6.27 -38.06 -0.35
N HIS A 525 -6.15 -39.17 -1.06
CA HIS A 525 -5.13 -39.36 -2.10
C HIS A 525 -5.30 -38.45 -3.32
N PHE A 526 -6.48 -37.85 -3.51
CA PHE A 526 -6.74 -36.89 -4.57
C PHE A 526 -5.91 -35.59 -4.47
N LEU A 527 -5.36 -35.28 -3.27
CA LEU A 527 -4.44 -34.17 -3.07
C LEU A 527 -2.98 -34.59 -2.94
N GLN A 528 -2.66 -35.86 -3.17
CA GLN A 528 -1.30 -36.44 -3.03
C GLN A 528 -0.19 -35.59 -3.71
N PRO A 529 -0.36 -35.05 -4.94
CA PRO A 529 0.68 -34.24 -5.57
C PRO A 529 1.08 -32.97 -4.82
N VAL A 530 0.18 -32.43 -3.98
CA VAL A 530 0.40 -31.20 -3.22
C VAL A 530 0.38 -31.40 -1.70
N LYS A 531 0.24 -32.63 -1.22
CA LYS A 531 0.04 -32.96 0.21
C LYS A 531 1.07 -32.36 1.16
N ASN A 532 2.33 -32.28 0.75
CA ASN A 532 3.42 -31.74 1.56
C ASN A 532 3.65 -30.24 1.34
N LYS A 533 2.75 -29.55 0.63
CA LYS A 533 2.86 -28.12 0.31
C LYS A 533 1.99 -27.22 1.20
N PHE A 534 1.11 -27.81 2.01
CA PHE A 534 0.22 -27.10 2.94
C PHE A 534 0.08 -27.89 4.24
N SER A 535 -0.39 -27.23 5.31
CA SER A 535 -0.70 -27.85 6.58
C SER A 535 -2.21 -27.88 6.86
N LEU A 536 -2.67 -28.96 7.50
CA LEU A 536 -4.01 -29.06 8.11
C LEU A 536 -3.84 -28.89 9.62
N GLU A 537 -4.45 -27.86 10.18
CA GLU A 537 -4.32 -27.49 11.57
C GLU A 537 -5.69 -27.53 12.24
N PHE A 538 -5.88 -28.52 13.14
CA PHE A 538 -7.13 -28.66 13.91
C PHE A 538 -7.04 -27.77 15.13
N GLU A 539 -7.92 -26.78 15.22
CA GLU A 539 -7.86 -25.77 16.26
C GLU A 539 -9.21 -25.07 16.47
N ASN A 540 -9.45 -24.63 17.68
CA ASN A 540 -10.61 -23.78 18.03
C ASN A 540 -10.33 -22.29 17.71
N ASP A 541 -11.34 -21.43 17.91
CA ASP A 541 -11.20 -20.00 17.59
C ASP A 541 -10.26 -19.26 18.54
N GLU A 542 -10.04 -19.72 19.79
CA GLU A 542 -9.07 -19.10 20.71
C GLU A 542 -7.63 -19.46 20.35
N GLU A 543 -7.38 -20.67 19.87
CA GLU A 543 -6.07 -21.08 19.37
C GLU A 543 -5.72 -20.33 18.09
N LEU A 544 -6.68 -20.18 17.16
CA LEU A 544 -6.52 -19.34 15.97
C LEU A 544 -6.27 -17.87 16.35
N ARG A 545 -7.04 -17.34 17.30
CA ARG A 545 -6.84 -15.99 17.83
C ARG A 545 -5.43 -15.79 18.38
N THR A 546 -4.93 -16.75 19.15
CA THR A 546 -3.58 -16.72 19.71
C THR A 546 -2.52 -16.67 18.60
N LYS A 547 -2.64 -17.50 17.56
CA LYS A 547 -1.73 -17.47 16.40
C LYS A 547 -1.75 -16.11 15.67
N ILE A 548 -2.92 -15.48 15.57
CA ILE A 548 -3.04 -14.14 14.99
C ILE A 548 -2.24 -13.14 15.82
N LEU A 549 -2.48 -13.09 17.14
CA LEU A 549 -1.83 -12.16 18.07
C LEU A 549 -0.31 -12.35 18.15
N GLU A 550 0.18 -13.58 17.97
CA GLU A 550 1.61 -13.92 17.92
C GLU A 550 2.27 -13.66 16.55
N ASN A 551 1.56 -13.03 15.60
CA ASN A 551 2.05 -12.77 14.24
C ASN A 551 2.50 -14.03 13.47
N LYS A 552 1.86 -15.17 13.76
CA LYS A 552 2.10 -16.44 13.04
C LYS A 552 1.35 -16.50 11.71
N ILE A 553 0.45 -15.56 11.45
CA ILE A 553 -0.39 -15.45 10.26
C ILE A 553 -0.16 -14.07 9.63
N ASN A 554 0.08 -14.02 8.31
CA ASN A 554 0.22 -12.74 7.59
C ASN A 554 -1.09 -12.34 6.87
N ARG A 555 -1.95 -13.32 6.58
CA ARG A 555 -3.24 -13.09 5.90
C ARG A 555 -4.21 -14.22 6.24
N LEU A 556 -5.45 -13.85 6.49
CA LEU A 556 -6.51 -14.77 6.88
C LEU A 556 -7.65 -14.72 5.86
N ALA A 557 -8.24 -15.86 5.53
CA ALA A 557 -9.39 -15.96 4.64
C ALA A 557 -10.55 -16.76 5.25
N TYR A 558 -11.75 -16.23 5.07
CA TYR A 558 -13.03 -16.87 5.30
C TYR A 558 -13.88 -16.81 4.04
N THR A 559 -14.83 -17.71 3.88
CA THR A 559 -15.75 -17.71 2.73
C THR A 559 -16.87 -16.69 2.88
N HIS A 560 -17.24 -16.31 4.11
CA HIS A 560 -18.34 -15.39 4.36
C HIS A 560 -18.14 -14.56 5.63
N PRO A 561 -18.43 -13.23 5.61
CA PRO A 561 -18.20 -12.34 6.75
C PRO A 561 -19.03 -12.70 8.00
N LYS A 562 -20.25 -13.27 7.82
CA LYS A 562 -21.11 -13.67 8.95
C LYS A 562 -20.58 -14.87 9.74
N LYS A 563 -19.61 -15.59 9.21
CA LYS A 563 -18.99 -16.76 9.84
C LYS A 563 -17.77 -16.40 10.70
N ILE A 564 -17.39 -15.14 10.77
CA ILE A 564 -16.21 -14.68 11.49
C ILE A 564 -16.62 -14.25 12.90
N PRO A 565 -16.09 -14.90 13.95
CA PRO A 565 -16.33 -14.50 15.33
C PRO A 565 -15.77 -13.12 15.66
N ASP A 566 -16.41 -12.41 16.60
CA ASP A 566 -15.99 -11.06 17.02
C ASP A 566 -14.58 -11.04 17.62
N ASN A 567 -14.17 -12.08 18.36
CA ASN A 567 -12.83 -12.19 18.92
C ASN A 567 -11.75 -12.30 17.82
N ILE A 568 -12.05 -12.95 16.69
CA ILE A 568 -11.17 -13.00 15.52
C ILE A 568 -11.08 -11.63 14.84
N TYR A 569 -12.22 -10.93 14.65
CA TYR A 569 -12.20 -9.57 14.12
C TYR A 569 -11.37 -8.63 14.99
N LYS A 570 -11.49 -8.69 16.30
CA LYS A 570 -10.68 -7.90 17.24
C LYS A 570 -9.20 -8.24 17.15
N ALA A 571 -8.85 -9.52 17.06
CA ALA A 571 -7.46 -9.96 16.96
C ALA A 571 -6.79 -9.48 15.67
N VAL A 572 -7.44 -9.65 14.50
CA VAL A 572 -6.87 -9.20 13.22
C VAL A 572 -6.75 -7.67 13.14
N ALA A 573 -7.66 -6.93 13.76
CA ALA A 573 -7.58 -5.47 13.87
C ALA A 573 -6.40 -5.04 14.75
N GLN A 574 -6.18 -5.71 15.87
CA GLN A 574 -5.12 -5.39 16.85
C GLN A 574 -3.71 -5.53 16.25
N VAL A 575 -3.45 -6.60 15.48
CA VAL A 575 -2.12 -6.87 14.89
C VAL A 575 -2.05 -6.59 13.40
N ASN A 576 -3.09 -5.97 12.84
CA ASN A 576 -3.16 -5.58 11.43
C ASN A 576 -2.97 -6.74 10.43
N VAL A 577 -3.62 -7.88 10.68
CA VAL A 577 -3.67 -8.99 9.74
C VAL A 577 -4.83 -8.76 8.76
N PRO A 578 -4.59 -8.62 7.44
CA PRO A 578 -5.66 -8.49 6.46
C PRO A 578 -6.54 -9.75 6.42
N ILE A 579 -7.86 -9.54 6.45
CA ILE A 579 -8.84 -10.61 6.37
C ILE A 579 -9.67 -10.51 5.10
N PHE A 580 -9.66 -11.59 4.31
CA PHE A 580 -10.52 -11.76 3.13
C PHE A 580 -11.77 -12.56 3.53
N ARG A 581 -12.96 -12.06 3.17
CA ARG A 581 -14.22 -12.55 3.70
C ARG A 581 -15.33 -12.55 2.64
N TYR A 582 -15.00 -13.10 1.50
CA TYR A 582 -15.94 -13.26 0.38
C TYR A 582 -15.73 -14.61 -0.30
N LYS A 583 -16.74 -15.04 -1.04
CA LYS A 583 -16.66 -16.25 -1.85
C LYS A 583 -15.58 -16.09 -2.93
N PRO A 584 -14.61 -17.01 -3.07
CA PRO A 584 -13.59 -16.91 -4.09
C PRO A 584 -14.21 -17.05 -5.49
N LEU A 585 -13.71 -16.23 -6.41
CA LEU A 585 -14.11 -16.28 -7.81
C LEU A 585 -13.29 -17.34 -8.56
N VAL A 586 -13.85 -17.86 -9.63
CA VAL A 586 -13.14 -18.71 -10.57
C VAL A 586 -12.13 -17.90 -11.40
N GLU A 587 -12.42 -16.62 -11.63
CA GLU A 587 -11.49 -15.72 -12.31
C GLU A 587 -10.23 -15.45 -11.45
N GLY A 588 -9.11 -16.02 -11.90
CA GLY A 588 -7.86 -16.03 -11.17
C GLY A 588 -7.26 -14.64 -10.92
N ARG A 589 -7.59 -13.62 -11.73
CA ARG A 589 -7.10 -12.25 -11.55
C ARG A 589 -7.46 -11.68 -10.16
N PHE A 590 -8.67 -11.92 -9.70
CA PHE A 590 -9.16 -11.42 -8.42
C PHE A 590 -8.69 -12.31 -7.26
N LEU A 591 -8.69 -13.63 -7.44
CA LEU A 591 -8.27 -14.57 -6.42
C LEU A 591 -6.75 -14.48 -6.13
N MET A 592 -5.94 -14.28 -7.17
CA MET A 592 -4.49 -14.10 -7.02
C MET A 592 -4.13 -12.79 -6.31
N LEU A 593 -4.94 -11.73 -6.38
CA LEU A 593 -4.70 -10.51 -5.59
C LEU A 593 -4.69 -10.76 -4.09
N GLU A 594 -5.43 -11.74 -3.60
CA GLU A 594 -5.38 -12.15 -2.19
C GLU A 594 -3.99 -12.69 -1.79
N GLN A 595 -3.20 -13.16 -2.73
CA GLN A 595 -1.96 -13.90 -2.48
C GLN A 595 -0.72 -13.02 -2.46
N PHE A 596 -0.87 -11.73 -2.79
CA PHE A 596 0.25 -10.82 -2.96
C PHE A 596 0.10 -9.49 -2.22
N ASN A 597 1.23 -8.88 -1.90
CA ASN A 597 1.36 -7.47 -1.59
C ASN A 597 1.86 -6.73 -2.83
N GLU A 598 1.18 -5.65 -3.21
CA GLU A 598 1.64 -4.78 -4.29
C GLU A 598 2.85 -3.96 -3.84
N GLN A 599 3.87 -3.87 -4.67
CA GLN A 599 5.04 -3.05 -4.46
C GLN A 599 5.35 -2.25 -5.72
N CYS A 600 5.71 -0.98 -5.56
CA CYS A 600 6.13 -0.13 -6.64
C CYS A 600 7.62 0.18 -6.52
N VAL A 601 8.35 0.07 -7.63
CA VAL A 601 9.78 0.40 -7.73
C VAL A 601 9.93 1.53 -8.73
N THR A 602 10.60 2.59 -8.30
CA THR A 602 11.04 3.70 -9.16
C THR A 602 12.56 3.68 -9.22
N TYR A 603 13.12 3.45 -10.39
CA TYR A 603 14.55 3.46 -10.62
C TYR A 603 14.93 4.57 -11.60
N THR A 604 15.69 5.53 -11.13
CA THR A 604 16.30 6.58 -11.97
C THR A 604 17.70 6.13 -12.35
N TYR A 605 17.87 5.74 -13.60
CA TYR A 605 19.13 5.18 -14.11
C TYR A 605 19.98 6.22 -14.85
N HIS A 606 19.47 7.45 -15.01
CA HIS A 606 20.22 8.51 -15.66
C HIS A 606 20.04 9.87 -14.97
N ARG A 607 21.16 10.46 -14.54
CA ARG A 607 21.19 11.72 -13.78
C ARG A 607 20.60 12.92 -14.55
N TYR A 608 20.79 12.96 -15.85
CA TYR A 608 20.44 14.10 -16.70
C TYR A 608 19.28 13.83 -17.65
N GLY A 609 18.60 12.69 -17.52
CA GLY A 609 17.55 12.30 -18.43
C GLY A 609 18.02 12.02 -19.87
N ASN A 610 19.34 11.98 -20.09
CA ASN A 610 19.89 11.68 -21.41
C ASN A 610 19.97 10.17 -21.59
N LEU A 611 19.31 9.66 -22.63
CA LEU A 611 19.15 8.23 -22.85
C LEU A 611 20.31 7.68 -23.65
N ASP A 612 20.83 6.54 -23.24
CA ASP A 612 21.36 5.58 -24.17
C ASP A 612 20.18 5.03 -25.00
N LEU A 613 20.07 5.46 -26.24
CA LEU A 613 19.03 5.05 -27.20
C LEU A 613 18.95 3.51 -27.31
N LYS A 614 20.06 2.79 -27.11
CA LYS A 614 20.10 1.32 -27.09
C LYS A 614 19.35 0.68 -25.91
N GLN A 615 19.29 1.33 -24.76
CA GLN A 615 18.46 0.83 -23.65
C GLN A 615 16.98 1.11 -23.90
N PHE A 616 16.64 2.20 -24.55
CA PHE A 616 15.29 2.52 -24.96
C PHE A 616 14.75 1.51 -25.99
N GLU A 617 15.55 1.16 -26.99
CA GLU A 617 15.22 0.14 -27.99
C GLU A 617 15.08 -1.27 -27.39
N LYS A 618 15.96 -1.67 -26.45
CA LYS A 618 15.82 -2.96 -25.73
C LYS A 618 14.53 -3.04 -24.92
N GLN A 619 14.06 -1.95 -24.29
CA GLN A 619 12.79 -1.92 -23.57
C GLN A 619 11.59 -1.95 -24.52
N THR A 620 11.73 -1.47 -25.77
CA THR A 620 10.66 -1.49 -26.76
C THR A 620 10.50 -2.86 -27.43
N HIS A 621 11.58 -3.65 -27.54
CA HIS A 621 11.57 -5.00 -28.13
C HIS A 621 11.15 -6.12 -27.14
N GLN A 622 11.19 -5.87 -25.83
CA GLN A 622 10.71 -6.84 -24.82
C GLN A 622 9.20 -6.76 -24.56
N ASN A 623 8.50 -5.76 -25.11
CA ASN A 623 7.06 -5.51 -24.90
C ASN A 623 6.27 -5.48 -26.23
N GLY A 624 6.84 -6.02 -27.34
CA GLY A 624 6.18 -6.19 -28.64
C GLY A 624 5.60 -7.59 -28.82
#